data_ecd21cadb7eeb3c07bcb44d25fc5cd97
#
_entry.id   ecd21cadb7eeb3c07bcb44d25fc5cd97
#
_cell.length_a   1.000
_cell.length_b   1.000
_cell.length_c   1.000
_cell.angle_alpha   90.00
_cell.angle_beta   90.00
_cell.angle_gamma   90.00
#
_symmetry.space_group_name_H-M   'P 1'
#
loop_
_entity.id
_entity.type
_entity.pdbx_description
1 polymer ?
#
loop_
_entity_poly.entity_id
_entity_poly.type
_entity_poly.pdbx_seq_one_letter_code
_entity_poly.pdbx_strand_id
1 'polypeptide(L)'
;MQKKSQSKTGVGRRDFLSGSSLLLTGALLGASEETEATEEQTRIPPSTTPQDKESLFADIVAANRILADQGVVDGYGHVSGRHPTNPDHFYISRWLAPDLVTESDIVELDLDCVPVTGDKRRLYSERFIHSEIYKVRPDVKSIVHTHAPTVVLMGVCGEPLVPIYHMTGFIGAGLPIFDIRKSFGMTSMLITDAARGKALAETLGNHAGALMRGHGGITVGTNLSHSVGRSVYLKIDAEMQLQVLGRKIESLSPEEARLAEAGNQDFPKDWDLWKRQVMAKR
;
A
#
# COMPACT_ATOMS: atom_id res chain seq x y z
N MET A 1 67.88 16.99 18.62
CA MET A 1 68.55 15.89 19.36
C MET A 1 67.66 14.65 19.19
N GLN A 2 68.07 13.76 18.35
CA GLN A 2 68.54 12.39 18.62
C GLN A 2 67.40 11.48 19.17
N LYS A 3 67.10 10.36 18.67
CA LYS A 3 67.59 9.33 17.71
C LYS A 3 66.78 8.05 18.03
N LYS A 4 66.33 7.34 16.98
CA LYS A 4 66.53 5.89 16.75
C LYS A 4 65.97 4.91 17.82
N SER A 5 65.35 3.76 17.48
CA SER A 5 65.83 2.62 16.65
C SER A 5 64.67 1.58 16.63
N GLN A 6 64.21 1.04 15.53
CA GLN A 6 64.57 -0.22 14.83
C GLN A 6 64.60 -1.51 15.68
N SER A 7 63.79 -2.54 15.28
CA SER A 7 64.19 -3.89 14.83
C SER A 7 62.91 -4.72 14.58
N LYS A 8 62.58 -5.28 13.45
CA LYS A 8 63.06 -6.39 12.62
C LYS A 8 63.24 -7.72 13.36
N THR A 9 62.39 -8.70 12.95
CA THR A 9 62.66 -10.11 12.56
C THR A 9 61.28 -10.78 12.38
N GLY A 10 60.89 -11.48 11.34
CA GLY A 10 61.56 -12.19 10.28
C GLY A 10 61.47 -13.71 10.49
N VAL A 11 61.08 -14.45 9.40
CA VAL A 11 61.24 -15.92 9.19
C VAL A 11 60.02 -16.75 9.61
N GLY A 12 59.42 -17.66 8.84
CA GLY A 12 59.82 -18.26 7.57
C GLY A 12 58.75 -19.29 7.12
N ARG A 13 58.74 -19.44 5.83
CA ARG A 13 58.02 -20.52 5.09
C ARG A 13 58.51 -21.91 5.47
N ARG A 14 57.63 -22.90 5.40
CA ARG A 14 57.99 -24.27 4.99
C ARG A 14 56.85 -24.91 4.21
N ASP A 15 57.12 -25.10 2.91
CA ASP A 15 56.50 -26.05 2.01
C ASP A 15 56.77 -27.47 2.48
N PHE A 16 55.78 -28.36 2.27
CA PHE A 16 56.09 -29.77 2.08
C PHE A 16 55.19 -30.38 1.00
N LEU A 17 55.91 -31.02 0.11
CA LEU A 17 55.46 -31.59 -1.16
C LEU A 17 54.88 -33.02 -0.97
N SER A 18 53.91 -33.29 -1.88
CA SER A 18 53.77 -34.52 -2.68
C SER A 18 53.64 -35.90 -2.01
N GLY A 19 52.67 -36.63 -2.47
CA GLY A 19 52.52 -38.07 -2.40
C GLY A 19 51.31 -38.59 -3.15
N SER A 20 51.54 -38.96 -4.40
CA SER A 20 50.57 -39.68 -5.26
C SER A 20 50.50 -41.15 -4.88
N SER A 21 49.28 -41.79 -5.03
CA SER A 21 49.06 -43.07 -5.71
C SER A 21 47.70 -43.69 -5.34
N LEU A 22 46.86 -43.77 -6.25
CA LEU A 22 46.34 -44.91 -7.08
C LEU A 22 45.35 -45.91 -6.42
N LEU A 23 44.18 -45.94 -7.04
CA LEU A 23 43.27 -47.03 -7.39
C LEU A 23 42.59 -47.88 -6.29
N LEU A 24 41.27 -47.94 -6.25
CA LEU A 24 40.45 -48.98 -6.91
C LEU A 24 38.94 -48.76 -6.61
N THR A 25 38.18 -48.67 -7.67
CA THR A 25 36.83 -49.18 -7.97
C THR A 25 35.92 -49.62 -6.84
N GLY A 26 34.73 -49.05 -6.78
CA GLY A 26 33.57 -49.57 -6.10
C GLY A 26 32.35 -48.73 -6.44
N ALA A 27 31.69 -49.08 -7.54
CA ALA A 27 30.39 -48.53 -7.92
C ALA A 27 29.35 -48.98 -6.90
N LEU A 28 28.64 -48.02 -6.32
CA LEU A 28 27.29 -48.26 -5.82
C LEU A 28 26.49 -46.99 -6.06
N LEU A 29 25.64 -47.12 -7.08
CA LEU A 29 24.55 -46.20 -7.39
C LEU A 29 23.61 -46.13 -6.18
N GLY A 30 23.59 -45.00 -5.56
CA GLY A 30 22.54 -44.59 -4.64
C GLY A 30 22.16 -43.19 -5.06
N ALA A 31 21.30 -43.07 -6.07
CA ALA A 31 20.61 -41.83 -6.37
C ALA A 31 19.65 -41.57 -5.21
N SER A 32 20.05 -40.71 -4.28
CA SER A 32 19.10 -40.02 -3.44
C SER A 32 18.42 -38.97 -4.35
N GLU A 33 17.26 -39.33 -4.85
CA GLU A 33 16.28 -38.34 -5.32
C GLU A 33 15.96 -37.44 -4.12
N GLU A 34 16.65 -36.31 -4.02
CA GLU A 34 16.12 -35.18 -3.31
C GLU A 34 14.85 -34.76 -4.08
N THR A 35 13.72 -35.27 -3.61
CA THR A 35 12.42 -34.71 -3.93
C THR A 35 12.44 -33.27 -3.43
N GLU A 36 12.78 -32.34 -4.33
CA GLU A 36 12.33 -30.95 -4.21
C GLU A 36 10.81 -31.01 -4.12
N ALA A 37 10.31 -31.01 -2.89
CA ALA A 37 8.93 -30.65 -2.63
C ALA A 37 8.80 -29.19 -3.07
N THR A 38 8.40 -29.01 -4.32
CA THR A 38 7.82 -27.75 -4.80
C THR A 38 6.66 -27.46 -3.86
N GLU A 39 6.87 -26.56 -2.90
CA GLU A 39 5.79 -25.86 -2.24
C GLU A 39 5.03 -25.10 -3.35
N GLU A 40 4.13 -25.80 -3.96
CA GLU A 40 3.02 -25.23 -4.69
C GLU A 40 2.14 -24.57 -3.61
N GLN A 41 2.60 -23.36 -3.18
CA GLN A 41 1.77 -22.48 -2.37
C GLN A 41 0.44 -22.40 -3.08
N THR A 42 -0.58 -22.95 -2.46
CA THR A 42 -1.97 -22.82 -2.85
C THR A 42 -2.31 -21.35 -2.89
N ARG A 43 -1.99 -20.69 -4.02
CA ARG A 43 -2.53 -19.40 -4.36
C ARG A 43 -4.04 -19.58 -4.40
N ILE A 44 -4.74 -19.01 -3.44
CA ILE A 44 -6.18 -18.79 -3.58
C ILE A 44 -6.28 -17.91 -4.83
N PRO A 45 -6.80 -18.42 -5.96
CA PRO A 45 -6.92 -17.58 -7.14
C PRO A 45 -7.81 -16.39 -6.76
N PRO A 46 -7.50 -15.18 -7.25
CA PRO A 46 -8.38 -14.05 -7.05
C PRO A 46 -9.77 -14.49 -7.51
N SER A 47 -10.80 -14.27 -6.67
CA SER A 47 -12.17 -14.66 -7.01
C SER A 47 -12.51 -14.09 -8.37
N THR A 48 -12.60 -14.94 -9.38
CA THR A 48 -12.94 -14.57 -10.77
C THR A 48 -14.44 -14.35 -10.95
N THR A 49 -15.22 -14.61 -9.89
CA THR A 49 -16.65 -14.33 -9.89
C THR A 49 -16.82 -12.84 -9.64
N PRO A 50 -17.51 -12.08 -10.51
CA PRO A 50 -17.87 -10.70 -10.23
C PRO A 50 -18.58 -10.65 -8.87
N GLN A 51 -18.03 -9.85 -7.95
CA GLN A 51 -18.65 -9.64 -6.65
C GLN A 51 -20.05 -9.08 -6.89
N ASP A 52 -21.09 -9.70 -6.34
CA ASP A 52 -22.44 -9.14 -6.43
C ASP A 52 -22.53 -7.83 -5.62
N LYS A 53 -23.53 -7.04 -5.94
CA LYS A 53 -23.72 -5.71 -5.33
C LYS A 53 -23.85 -5.78 -3.81
N GLU A 54 -24.55 -6.77 -3.28
CA GLU A 54 -24.83 -6.92 -1.84
C GLU A 54 -23.54 -7.25 -1.09
N SER A 55 -22.75 -8.17 -1.61
CA SER A 55 -21.44 -8.50 -1.07
C SER A 55 -20.48 -7.30 -1.11
N LEU A 56 -20.50 -6.52 -2.20
CA LEU A 56 -19.67 -5.31 -2.32
C LEU A 56 -20.09 -4.24 -1.30
N PHE A 57 -21.38 -4.05 -1.06
CA PHE A 57 -21.87 -3.08 -0.08
C PHE A 57 -21.47 -3.46 1.35
N ALA A 58 -21.62 -4.74 1.71
CA ALA A 58 -21.15 -5.25 2.99
C ALA A 58 -19.63 -5.03 3.16
N ASP A 59 -18.86 -5.23 2.09
CA ASP A 59 -17.41 -5.00 2.11
C ASP A 59 -17.04 -3.50 2.20
N ILE A 60 -17.78 -2.60 1.54
CA ILE A 60 -17.58 -1.15 1.68
C ILE A 60 -17.87 -0.70 3.12
N VAL A 61 -18.94 -1.23 3.74
CA VAL A 61 -19.23 -0.97 5.17
C VAL A 61 -18.11 -1.46 6.05
N ALA A 62 -17.64 -2.70 5.84
CA ALA A 62 -16.52 -3.26 6.58
C ALA A 62 -15.25 -2.42 6.40
N ALA A 63 -14.94 -2.01 5.16
CA ALA A 63 -13.79 -1.17 4.84
C ALA A 63 -13.80 0.16 5.62
N ASN A 64 -14.94 0.87 5.64
CA ASN A 64 -15.11 2.10 6.41
C ASN A 64 -14.81 1.89 7.90
N ARG A 65 -15.36 0.82 8.48
CA ARG A 65 -15.18 0.49 9.91
C ARG A 65 -13.76 0.03 10.22
N ILE A 66 -13.14 -0.77 9.35
CA ILE A 66 -11.73 -1.18 9.50
C ILE A 66 -10.83 0.05 9.50
N LEU A 67 -11.00 0.96 8.54
CA LEU A 67 -10.19 2.17 8.45
C LEU A 67 -10.33 3.05 9.71
N ALA A 68 -11.54 3.14 10.27
CA ALA A 68 -11.77 3.85 11.52
C ALA A 68 -11.15 3.13 12.73
N ASP A 69 -11.32 1.81 12.85
CA ASP A 69 -10.77 0.99 13.93
C ASP A 69 -9.23 1.00 13.94
N GLN A 70 -8.62 1.00 12.76
CA GLN A 70 -7.16 1.06 12.58
C GLN A 70 -6.61 2.50 12.66
N GLY A 71 -7.44 3.50 12.90
CA GLY A 71 -7.04 4.90 13.02
C GLY A 71 -6.47 5.50 11.73
N VAL A 72 -6.90 4.98 10.58
CA VAL A 72 -6.57 5.52 9.25
C VAL A 72 -7.48 6.70 8.93
N VAL A 73 -8.73 6.63 9.35
CA VAL A 73 -9.73 7.71 9.23
C VAL A 73 -10.34 8.00 10.60
N ASP A 74 -10.90 9.19 10.75
CA ASP A 74 -11.65 9.62 11.92
C ASP A 74 -13.11 9.97 11.56
N GLY A 75 -13.56 11.17 11.83
CA GLY A 75 -14.84 11.69 11.31
C GLY A 75 -14.80 12.02 9.82
N TYR A 76 -13.61 12.04 9.24
CA TYR A 76 -13.31 12.35 7.85
C TYR A 76 -12.46 11.25 7.20
N GLY A 77 -12.27 11.34 5.88
CA GLY A 77 -11.72 10.29 5.06
C GLY A 77 -12.84 9.39 4.54
N HIS A 78 -12.56 8.62 3.51
CA HIS A 78 -13.57 7.81 2.84
C HIS A 78 -12.93 6.74 1.94
N VAL A 79 -13.69 5.69 1.68
CA VAL A 79 -13.33 4.61 0.79
C VAL A 79 -14.39 4.44 -0.29
N SER A 80 -13.97 4.09 -1.50
CA SER A 80 -14.86 3.73 -2.60
C SER A 80 -14.51 2.38 -3.21
N GLY A 81 -15.51 1.75 -3.83
CA GLY A 81 -15.35 0.57 -4.67
C GLY A 81 -15.89 0.85 -6.08
N ARG A 82 -15.13 0.50 -7.13
CA ARG A 82 -15.61 0.58 -8.51
C ARG A 82 -16.77 -0.39 -8.70
N HIS A 83 -17.76 0.01 -9.49
CA HIS A 83 -18.87 -0.87 -9.84
C HIS A 83 -18.37 -2.14 -10.56
N PRO A 84 -18.83 -3.34 -10.17
CA PRO A 84 -18.23 -4.59 -10.64
C PRO A 84 -18.42 -4.86 -12.14
N THR A 85 -19.50 -4.36 -12.73
CA THR A 85 -19.85 -4.62 -14.15
C THR A 85 -19.94 -3.35 -15.00
N ASN A 86 -20.00 -2.16 -14.39
CA ASN A 86 -19.99 -0.89 -15.11
C ASN A 86 -18.74 -0.06 -14.70
N PRO A 87 -17.68 -0.04 -15.51
CA PRO A 87 -16.42 0.65 -15.14
C PRO A 87 -16.57 2.17 -15.00
N ASP A 88 -17.65 2.76 -15.53
CA ASP A 88 -17.92 4.19 -15.49
C ASP A 88 -18.68 4.62 -14.23
N HIS A 89 -18.94 3.68 -13.31
CA HIS A 89 -19.61 3.93 -12.04
C HIS A 89 -18.74 3.46 -10.85
N PHE A 90 -19.01 4.03 -9.67
CA PHE A 90 -18.42 3.62 -8.41
C PHE A 90 -19.38 3.83 -7.24
N TYR A 91 -19.12 3.14 -6.14
CA TYR A 91 -19.86 3.23 -4.90
C TYR A 91 -19.04 3.94 -3.83
N ILE A 92 -19.64 4.87 -3.11
CA ILE A 92 -19.05 5.57 -1.98
C ILE A 92 -20.16 5.88 -0.97
N SER A 93 -19.86 6.01 0.32
CA SER A 93 -20.88 6.44 1.27
C SER A 93 -21.27 7.91 1.07
N ARG A 94 -22.49 8.27 1.43
CA ARG A 94 -22.88 9.67 1.59
C ARG A 94 -21.99 10.34 2.63
N TRP A 95 -22.03 11.65 2.76
CA TRP A 95 -21.27 12.42 3.75
C TRP A 95 -21.67 11.98 5.18
N LEU A 96 -20.85 11.13 5.76
CA LEU A 96 -21.05 10.52 7.08
C LEU A 96 -19.66 10.10 7.62
N ALA A 97 -19.49 10.08 8.95
CA ALA A 97 -18.28 9.52 9.55
C ALA A 97 -18.15 8.04 9.20
N PRO A 98 -16.95 7.57 8.76
CA PRO A 98 -16.77 6.21 8.26
C PRO A 98 -17.26 5.11 9.20
N ASP A 99 -17.03 5.23 10.50
CA ASP A 99 -17.46 4.23 11.48
C ASP A 99 -18.99 4.07 11.60
N LEU A 100 -19.74 5.07 11.15
CA LEU A 100 -21.22 5.07 11.21
C LEU A 100 -21.89 4.56 9.94
N VAL A 101 -21.11 4.25 8.89
CA VAL A 101 -21.64 3.85 7.58
C VAL A 101 -22.35 2.51 7.67
N THR A 102 -23.53 2.46 7.02
CA THR A 102 -24.34 1.27 6.77
C THR A 102 -24.53 1.08 5.27
N GLU A 103 -25.03 -0.07 4.84
CA GLU A 103 -25.28 -0.34 3.42
C GLU A 103 -26.27 0.68 2.80
N SER A 104 -27.26 1.15 3.58
CA SER A 104 -28.21 2.17 3.13
C SER A 104 -27.57 3.54 2.89
N ASP A 105 -26.36 3.77 3.39
CA ASP A 105 -25.61 5.02 3.21
C ASP A 105 -24.76 5.04 1.95
N ILE A 106 -24.66 3.92 1.24
CA ILE A 106 -23.87 3.80 0.02
C ILE A 106 -24.63 4.40 -1.14
N VAL A 107 -23.93 5.20 -1.96
CA VAL A 107 -24.47 5.89 -3.13
C VAL A 107 -23.67 5.45 -4.35
N GLU A 108 -24.38 5.19 -5.45
CA GLU A 108 -23.79 4.95 -6.76
C GLU A 108 -23.60 6.27 -7.50
N LEU A 109 -22.37 6.56 -7.91
CA LEU A 109 -22.01 7.74 -8.69
C LEU A 109 -21.45 7.32 -10.04
N ASP A 110 -21.70 8.12 -11.06
CA ASP A 110 -20.95 8.08 -12.30
C ASP A 110 -19.57 8.77 -12.14
N LEU A 111 -18.72 8.68 -13.16
CA LEU A 111 -17.40 9.30 -13.12
C LEU A 111 -17.42 10.84 -13.18
N ASP A 112 -18.56 11.47 -13.40
CA ASP A 112 -18.76 12.92 -13.23
C ASP A 112 -19.28 13.27 -11.84
N CYS A 113 -19.31 12.27 -10.93
CA CYS A 113 -19.73 12.40 -9.55
C CYS A 113 -21.23 12.74 -9.39
N VAL A 114 -22.06 12.39 -10.38
CA VAL A 114 -23.52 12.54 -10.33
C VAL A 114 -24.14 11.25 -9.80
N PRO A 115 -25.07 11.33 -8.81
CA PRO A 115 -25.78 10.14 -8.34
C PRO A 115 -26.65 9.51 -9.43
N VAL A 116 -26.38 8.25 -9.73
CA VAL A 116 -27.08 7.50 -10.79
C VAL A 116 -28.58 7.32 -10.46
N THR A 117 -28.89 7.13 -9.19
CA THR A 117 -30.27 6.93 -8.70
C THR A 117 -31.02 8.24 -8.41
N GLY A 118 -30.38 9.39 -8.68
CA GLY A 118 -30.95 10.70 -8.31
C GLY A 118 -30.97 10.97 -6.81
N ASP A 119 -30.09 10.30 -6.03
CA ASP A 119 -29.93 10.51 -4.60
C ASP A 119 -29.61 11.98 -4.30
N LYS A 120 -30.36 12.59 -3.38
CA LYS A 120 -30.22 14.00 -3.00
C LYS A 120 -29.52 14.20 -1.67
N ARG A 121 -29.06 13.12 -1.04
CA ARG A 121 -28.31 13.20 0.21
C ARG A 121 -26.99 13.93 0.00
N ARG A 122 -26.48 14.58 1.04
CA ARG A 122 -25.18 15.25 1.00
C ARG A 122 -24.08 14.22 0.73
N LEU A 123 -23.23 14.51 -0.26
CA LEU A 123 -22.07 13.71 -0.62
C LEU A 123 -20.76 14.34 -0.11
N TYR A 124 -19.70 13.56 -0.06
CA TYR A 124 -18.35 14.11 0.17
C TYR A 124 -18.00 15.13 -0.92
N SER A 125 -17.46 16.28 -0.50
CA SER A 125 -16.94 17.28 -1.45
C SER A 125 -15.76 16.72 -2.26
N GLU A 126 -14.99 15.82 -1.67
CA GLU A 126 -13.77 15.25 -2.23
C GLU A 126 -13.98 13.94 -3.00
N ARG A 127 -15.20 13.61 -3.39
CA ARG A 127 -15.50 12.47 -4.26
C ARG A 127 -14.78 12.51 -5.61
N PHE A 128 -14.34 13.70 -6.03
CA PHE A 128 -13.53 13.90 -7.24
C PHE A 128 -12.13 13.27 -7.15
N ILE A 129 -11.60 13.01 -5.96
CA ILE A 129 -10.40 12.18 -5.77
C ILE A 129 -10.61 10.82 -6.42
N HIS A 130 -11.76 10.18 -6.16
CA HIS A 130 -12.07 8.84 -6.63
C HIS A 130 -12.36 8.82 -8.12
N SER A 131 -13.28 9.68 -8.57
CA SER A 131 -13.73 9.68 -9.96
C SER A 131 -12.58 9.94 -10.94
N GLU A 132 -11.72 10.92 -10.68
CA GLU A 132 -10.65 11.28 -11.59
C GLU A 132 -9.54 10.21 -11.65
N ILE A 133 -9.28 9.52 -10.54
CA ILE A 133 -8.37 8.36 -10.53
C ILE A 133 -9.02 7.21 -11.31
N TYR A 134 -10.31 6.92 -11.10
CA TYR A 134 -11.00 5.88 -11.86
C TYR A 134 -11.02 6.14 -13.36
N LYS A 135 -11.10 7.39 -13.82
CA LYS A 135 -11.05 7.75 -15.25
C LYS A 135 -9.75 7.34 -15.92
N VAL A 136 -8.61 7.44 -15.22
CA VAL A 136 -7.27 7.21 -15.80
C VAL A 136 -6.63 5.89 -15.39
N ARG A 137 -7.17 5.18 -14.39
CA ARG A 137 -6.64 3.93 -13.83
C ARG A 137 -7.69 2.82 -13.87
N PRO A 138 -7.90 2.14 -15.01
CA PRO A 138 -8.89 1.05 -15.13
C PRO A 138 -8.54 -0.19 -14.28
N ASP A 139 -7.28 -0.34 -13.90
CA ASP A 139 -6.77 -1.37 -12.99
C ASP A 139 -7.22 -1.14 -11.55
N VAL A 140 -7.47 0.10 -11.16
CA VAL A 140 -7.91 0.45 -9.80
C VAL A 140 -9.39 0.11 -9.61
N LYS A 141 -9.67 -0.69 -8.58
CA LYS A 141 -11.04 -1.10 -8.19
C LYS A 141 -11.48 -0.55 -6.85
N SER A 142 -10.55 -0.04 -6.04
CA SER A 142 -10.86 0.61 -4.77
C SER A 142 -9.84 1.71 -4.46
N ILE A 143 -10.31 2.75 -3.79
CA ILE A 143 -9.52 3.93 -3.40
C ILE A 143 -9.88 4.28 -1.96
N VAL A 144 -8.84 4.54 -1.16
CA VAL A 144 -8.97 5.10 0.19
C VAL A 144 -8.35 6.48 0.21
N HIS A 145 -9.06 7.44 0.78
CA HIS A 145 -8.53 8.75 1.15
C HIS A 145 -8.45 8.86 2.68
N THR A 146 -7.30 9.24 3.20
CA THR A 146 -6.98 9.26 4.64
C THR A 146 -6.48 10.61 5.09
N HIS A 147 -6.80 10.97 6.34
CA HIS A 147 -6.23 12.10 7.07
C HIS A 147 -5.36 11.65 8.25
N ALA A 148 -4.85 10.42 8.25
CA ALA A 148 -4.01 9.90 9.33
C ALA A 148 -2.87 10.90 9.65
N PRO A 149 -2.71 11.35 10.90
CA PRO A 149 -1.77 12.41 11.26
C PRO A 149 -0.33 12.13 10.85
N THR A 150 0.11 10.87 10.90
CA THR A 150 1.46 10.46 10.51
C THR A 150 1.67 10.55 9.00
N VAL A 151 0.64 10.24 8.19
CA VAL A 151 0.64 10.42 6.73
C VAL A 151 0.68 11.91 6.38
N VAL A 152 -0.07 12.76 7.11
CA VAL A 152 -0.01 14.23 6.96
C VAL A 152 1.40 14.74 7.26
N LEU A 153 2.01 14.27 8.37
CA LEU A 153 3.37 14.67 8.76
C LEU A 153 4.40 14.29 7.70
N MET A 154 4.34 13.09 7.15
CA MET A 154 5.24 12.67 6.06
C MET A 154 5.05 13.53 4.81
N GLY A 155 3.83 13.99 4.53
CA GLY A 155 3.55 14.91 3.42
C GLY A 155 4.16 16.31 3.57
N VAL A 156 4.63 16.70 4.76
CA VAL A 156 5.15 18.06 5.05
C VAL A 156 6.56 18.07 5.62
N CYS A 157 7.12 16.96 6.07
CA CYS A 157 8.43 16.93 6.73
C CYS A 157 9.62 17.13 5.77
N GLY A 158 9.40 17.02 4.46
CA GLY A 158 10.44 17.19 3.45
C GLY A 158 11.29 15.93 3.17
N GLU A 159 11.09 14.86 3.92
CA GLU A 159 11.73 13.58 3.70
C GLU A 159 10.82 12.64 2.89
N PRO A 160 11.39 11.83 1.97
CA PRO A 160 10.58 10.87 1.23
C PRO A 160 10.05 9.78 2.15
N LEU A 161 8.80 9.38 1.95
CA LEU A 161 8.28 8.16 2.55
C LEU A 161 8.84 6.97 1.75
N VAL A 162 9.64 6.12 2.40
CA VAL A 162 10.30 4.95 1.81
C VAL A 162 9.87 3.68 2.54
N PRO A 163 9.88 2.51 1.91
CA PRO A 163 9.48 1.27 2.57
C PRO A 163 10.56 0.83 3.57
N ILE A 164 10.23 0.83 4.87
CA ILE A 164 11.12 0.32 5.93
C ILE A 164 10.59 -0.98 6.55
N TYR A 165 9.44 -1.44 6.08
CA TYR A 165 8.76 -2.62 6.56
C TYR A 165 8.30 -3.48 5.36
N HIS A 166 8.51 -4.80 5.41
CA HIS A 166 8.19 -5.68 4.27
C HIS A 166 6.72 -5.64 3.84
N MET A 167 5.78 -5.30 4.75
CA MET A 167 4.37 -5.12 4.40
C MET A 167 4.11 -3.86 3.57
N THR A 168 5.10 -3.00 3.42
CA THR A 168 4.99 -1.72 2.71
C THR A 168 5.76 -1.69 1.38
N GLY A 169 6.04 -2.87 0.82
CA GLY A 169 6.69 -2.99 -0.49
C GLY A 169 6.02 -2.17 -1.59
N PHE A 170 4.71 -1.95 -1.52
CA PHE A 170 3.93 -1.11 -2.46
C PHE A 170 4.38 0.36 -2.51
N ILE A 171 5.10 0.86 -1.50
CA ILE A 171 5.70 2.20 -1.50
C ILE A 171 6.80 2.30 -2.58
N GLY A 172 7.47 1.18 -2.88
CA GLY A 172 8.49 1.12 -3.92
C GLY A 172 9.64 2.09 -3.68
N ALA A 173 9.97 2.90 -4.67
CA ALA A 173 11.01 3.94 -4.57
C ALA A 173 10.56 5.22 -3.84
N GLY A 174 9.40 5.20 -3.21
CA GLY A 174 8.75 6.32 -2.55
C GLY A 174 7.44 6.70 -3.20
N LEU A 175 6.54 7.32 -2.43
CA LEU A 175 5.27 7.83 -2.94
C LEU A 175 5.41 9.30 -3.36
N PRO A 176 4.76 9.71 -4.46
CA PRO A 176 4.75 11.11 -4.86
C PRO A 176 3.97 11.99 -3.87
N ILE A 177 4.34 13.26 -3.79
CA ILE A 177 3.65 14.25 -2.96
C ILE A 177 2.91 15.25 -3.86
N PHE A 178 1.59 15.23 -3.77
CA PHE A 178 0.74 16.23 -4.39
C PHE A 178 0.74 17.52 -3.56
N ASP A 179 1.23 18.61 -4.13
CA ASP A 179 1.10 19.95 -3.56
C ASP A 179 0.16 20.77 -4.42
N ILE A 180 -1.09 20.92 -3.96
CA ILE A 180 -2.16 21.63 -4.68
C ILE A 180 -1.78 23.06 -5.06
N ARG A 181 -0.86 23.70 -4.31
CA ARG A 181 -0.42 25.06 -4.59
C ARG A 181 0.31 25.19 -5.92
N LYS A 182 0.96 24.13 -6.39
CA LYS A 182 1.71 24.13 -7.64
C LYS A 182 0.80 24.37 -8.86
N SER A 183 -0.44 23.90 -8.79
CA SER A 183 -1.40 24.00 -9.90
C SER A 183 -2.52 25.01 -9.66
N PHE A 184 -2.87 25.27 -8.39
CA PHE A 184 -4.07 26.05 -8.05
C PHE A 184 -3.80 27.23 -7.09
N GLY A 185 -2.53 27.49 -6.72
CA GLY A 185 -2.19 28.54 -5.77
C GLY A 185 -2.72 28.28 -4.36
N MET A 186 -3.04 29.34 -3.64
CA MET A 186 -3.57 29.24 -2.27
C MET A 186 -5.04 28.82 -2.30
N THR A 187 -5.35 27.68 -1.69
CA THR A 187 -6.69 27.08 -1.64
C THR A 187 -7.01 26.58 -0.24
N SER A 188 -8.23 26.04 -0.04
CA SER A 188 -8.59 25.29 1.17
C SER A 188 -7.93 23.92 1.25
N MET A 189 -7.10 23.53 0.29
CA MET A 189 -6.47 22.22 0.09
C MET A 189 -7.42 21.08 -0.28
N LEU A 190 -8.74 21.30 -0.29
CA LEU A 190 -9.74 20.29 -0.62
C LEU A 190 -9.83 20.04 -2.13
N ILE A 191 -10.06 18.80 -2.51
CA ILE A 191 -10.24 18.34 -3.90
C ILE A 191 -11.74 18.36 -4.24
N THR A 192 -12.26 19.54 -4.52
CA THR A 192 -13.71 19.78 -4.63
C THR A 192 -14.25 19.80 -6.05
N ASP A 193 -13.41 19.57 -7.05
CA ASP A 193 -13.78 19.56 -8.46
C ASP A 193 -12.90 18.63 -9.29
N ALA A 194 -13.32 18.37 -10.53
CA ALA A 194 -12.64 17.49 -11.46
C ALA A 194 -11.22 17.98 -11.81
N ALA A 195 -10.98 19.29 -11.91
CA ALA A 195 -9.66 19.80 -12.27
C ALA A 195 -8.61 19.49 -11.19
N ARG A 196 -8.98 19.65 -9.91
CA ARG A 196 -8.12 19.28 -8.77
C ARG A 196 -7.94 17.78 -8.66
N GLY A 197 -9.02 17.01 -8.84
CA GLY A 197 -8.97 15.54 -8.86
C GLY A 197 -8.05 15.02 -9.95
N LYS A 198 -8.13 15.57 -11.17
CA LYS A 198 -7.26 15.25 -12.29
C LYS A 198 -5.79 15.51 -11.99
N ALA A 199 -5.45 16.66 -11.41
CA ALA A 199 -4.06 16.98 -11.05
C ALA A 199 -3.50 16.03 -9.98
N LEU A 200 -4.34 15.58 -9.03
CA LEU A 200 -3.98 14.55 -8.07
C LEU A 200 -3.78 13.19 -8.77
N ALA A 201 -4.67 12.80 -9.67
CA ALA A 201 -4.57 11.56 -10.43
C ALA A 201 -3.30 11.53 -11.32
N GLU A 202 -2.94 12.65 -11.94
CA GLU A 202 -1.68 12.81 -12.68
C GLU A 202 -0.46 12.66 -11.77
N THR A 203 -0.51 13.22 -10.55
CA THR A 203 0.56 13.06 -9.55
C THR A 203 0.66 11.60 -9.08
N LEU A 204 -0.47 10.94 -8.84
CA LEU A 204 -0.50 9.51 -8.48
C LEU A 204 0.17 8.65 -9.56
N GLY A 205 -0.10 8.91 -10.84
CA GLY A 205 0.43 8.12 -11.95
C GLY A 205 0.15 6.62 -11.75
N ASN A 206 1.20 5.80 -11.85
CA ASN A 206 1.12 4.35 -11.65
C ASN A 206 1.45 3.90 -10.21
N HIS A 207 1.66 4.83 -9.28
CA HIS A 207 1.97 4.48 -7.90
C HIS A 207 0.76 3.86 -7.18
N ALA A 208 1.04 3.13 -6.11
CA ALA A 208 0.03 2.53 -5.24
C ALA A 208 -0.64 3.52 -4.29
N GLY A 209 -0.09 4.73 -4.19
CA GLY A 209 -0.62 5.81 -3.37
C GLY A 209 0.10 7.13 -3.65
N ALA A 210 -0.38 8.20 -3.06
CA ALA A 210 0.25 9.51 -3.06
C ALA A 210 -0.01 10.22 -1.73
N LEU A 211 0.96 10.99 -1.28
CA LEU A 211 0.77 11.91 -0.16
C LEU A 211 0.18 13.23 -0.67
N MET A 212 -0.63 13.87 0.14
CA MET A 212 -1.21 15.17 -0.12
C MET A 212 -0.65 16.14 0.92
N ARG A 213 0.18 17.08 0.49
CA ARG A 213 0.89 17.99 1.39
C ARG A 213 -0.05 18.75 2.34
N GLY A 214 0.12 18.53 3.66
CA GLY A 214 -0.68 19.17 4.71
C GLY A 214 -2.16 18.77 4.72
N HIS A 215 -2.53 17.65 4.09
CA HIS A 215 -3.90 17.20 3.98
C HIS A 215 -4.04 15.72 4.40
N GLY A 216 -3.26 14.83 3.85
CA GLY A 216 -3.33 13.39 4.11
C GLY A 216 -2.70 12.58 2.99
N GLY A 217 -3.42 11.57 2.51
CA GLY A 217 -2.96 10.73 1.43
C GLY A 217 -4.06 9.90 0.80
N ILE A 218 -3.69 9.21 -0.26
CA ILE A 218 -4.53 8.24 -0.96
C ILE A 218 -3.78 6.93 -1.14
N THR A 219 -4.51 5.82 -1.13
CA THR A 219 -4.03 4.52 -1.60
C THR A 219 -5.04 3.92 -2.56
N VAL A 220 -4.54 3.15 -3.52
CA VAL A 220 -5.36 2.48 -4.54
C VAL A 220 -5.11 0.98 -4.50
N GLY A 221 -6.11 0.20 -4.91
CA GLY A 221 -6.03 -1.26 -4.92
C GLY A 221 -6.86 -1.89 -6.01
N THR A 222 -6.57 -3.15 -6.31
CA THR A 222 -7.30 -4.00 -7.25
C THR A 222 -8.62 -4.53 -6.67
N ASN A 223 -8.82 -4.35 -5.36
CA ASN A 223 -10.03 -4.64 -4.61
C ASN A 223 -10.02 -3.86 -3.29
N LEU A 224 -11.07 -3.97 -2.47
CA LEU A 224 -11.21 -3.25 -1.19
C LEU A 224 -10.14 -3.68 -0.18
N SER A 225 -9.89 -4.99 -0.02
CA SER A 225 -8.87 -5.45 0.95
C SER A 225 -7.49 -4.91 0.62
N HIS A 226 -7.16 -4.80 -0.66
CA HIS A 226 -5.87 -4.28 -1.13
C HIS A 226 -5.69 -2.79 -0.81
N SER A 227 -6.68 -1.94 -1.13
CA SER A 227 -6.59 -0.50 -0.84
C SER A 227 -6.61 -0.20 0.66
N VAL A 228 -7.44 -0.93 1.42
CA VAL A 228 -7.52 -0.83 2.89
C VAL A 228 -6.23 -1.28 3.55
N GLY A 229 -5.71 -2.45 3.18
CA GLY A 229 -4.43 -2.96 3.68
C GLY A 229 -3.28 -1.98 3.43
N ARG A 230 -3.17 -1.47 2.19
CA ARG A 230 -2.20 -0.43 1.85
C ARG A 230 -2.35 0.82 2.71
N SER A 231 -3.57 1.27 3.01
CA SER A 231 -3.79 2.44 3.87
C SER A 231 -3.35 2.20 5.31
N VAL A 232 -3.67 1.03 5.87
CA VAL A 232 -3.26 0.68 7.23
C VAL A 232 -1.74 0.60 7.32
N TYR A 233 -1.10 -0.11 6.40
CA TYR A 233 0.36 -0.25 6.40
C TYR A 233 1.10 1.02 6.00
N LEU A 234 0.53 1.88 5.14
CA LEU A 234 1.05 3.23 4.89
C LEU A 234 1.14 4.05 6.18
N LYS A 235 0.07 4.04 6.99
CA LYS A 235 0.05 4.70 8.28
C LYS A 235 1.12 4.13 9.23
N ILE A 236 1.23 2.81 9.31
CA ILE A 236 2.22 2.12 10.17
C ILE A 236 3.65 2.47 9.73
N ASP A 237 3.95 2.43 8.43
CA ASP A 237 5.28 2.79 7.90
C ASP A 237 5.62 4.25 8.21
N ALA A 238 4.66 5.16 8.00
CA ALA A 238 4.80 6.56 8.34
C ALA A 238 5.08 6.77 9.83
N GLU A 239 4.40 6.04 10.72
CA GLU A 239 4.64 6.07 12.16
C GLU A 239 6.05 5.60 12.51
N MET A 240 6.49 4.49 11.94
CA MET A 240 7.82 3.93 12.14
C MET A 240 8.90 4.87 11.61
N GLN A 241 8.73 5.41 10.40
CA GLN A 241 9.71 6.31 9.79
C GLN A 241 9.85 7.62 10.58
N LEU A 242 8.76 8.18 11.10
CA LEU A 242 8.79 9.37 11.96
C LEU A 242 9.59 9.17 13.25
N GLN A 243 9.59 7.96 13.83
CA GLN A 243 10.38 7.64 15.03
C GLN A 243 11.89 7.65 14.78
N VAL A 244 12.31 7.46 13.54
CA VAL A 244 13.71 7.42 13.13
C VAL A 244 14.10 8.60 12.26
N LEU A 245 13.24 9.62 12.15
CA LEU A 245 13.49 10.82 11.34
C LEU A 245 14.80 11.49 11.74
N GLY A 246 15.60 11.87 10.76
CA GLY A 246 16.93 12.44 10.95
C GLY A 246 18.01 11.43 11.32
N ARG A 247 17.71 10.14 11.40
CA ARG A 247 18.71 9.06 11.54
C ARG A 247 19.01 8.42 10.19
N LYS A 248 20.20 7.86 10.04
CA LYS A 248 20.51 7.00 8.89
C LYS A 248 19.72 5.70 9.07
N ILE A 249 18.87 5.41 8.12
CA ILE A 249 18.12 4.15 8.05
C ILE A 249 18.52 3.38 6.79
N GLU A 250 18.31 2.08 6.82
CA GLU A 250 18.43 1.20 5.66
C GLU A 250 17.02 0.75 5.29
N SER A 251 16.45 1.40 4.27
CA SER A 251 15.14 1.03 3.73
C SER A 251 15.25 -0.16 2.79
N LEU A 252 14.12 -0.78 2.46
CA LEU A 252 14.09 -1.82 1.43
C LEU A 252 14.63 -1.25 0.11
N SER A 253 15.48 -2.00 -0.54
CA SER A 253 15.88 -1.70 -1.92
C SER A 253 14.66 -1.82 -2.85
N PRO A 254 14.68 -1.22 -4.05
CA PRO A 254 13.57 -1.34 -5.01
C PRO A 254 13.23 -2.81 -5.34
N GLU A 255 14.22 -3.70 -5.39
CA GLU A 255 13.99 -5.12 -5.65
C GLU A 255 13.36 -5.84 -4.45
N GLU A 256 13.82 -5.58 -3.22
CA GLU A 256 13.19 -6.11 -2.00
C GLU A 256 11.75 -5.62 -1.87
N ALA A 257 11.51 -4.34 -2.14
CA ALA A 257 10.16 -3.78 -2.14
C ALA A 257 9.23 -4.46 -3.15
N ARG A 258 9.73 -4.72 -4.38
CA ARG A 258 9.00 -5.42 -5.42
C ARG A 258 8.67 -6.87 -5.04
N LEU A 259 9.64 -7.58 -4.45
CA LEU A 259 9.44 -8.97 -3.98
C LEU A 259 8.46 -9.01 -2.80
N ALA A 260 8.59 -8.07 -1.87
CA ALA A 260 7.69 -7.94 -0.72
C ALA A 260 6.25 -7.64 -1.16
N GLU A 261 6.05 -6.73 -2.12
CA GLU A 261 4.72 -6.43 -2.68
C GLU A 261 4.12 -7.66 -3.36
N ALA A 262 4.90 -8.40 -4.12
CA ALA A 262 4.43 -9.62 -4.76
C ALA A 262 4.00 -10.70 -3.74
N GLY A 263 4.61 -10.74 -2.56
CA GLY A 263 4.27 -11.66 -1.48
C GLY A 263 3.05 -11.24 -0.64
N ASN A 264 2.73 -9.94 -0.60
CA ASN A 264 1.69 -9.37 0.27
C ASN A 264 0.43 -8.94 -0.49
N GLN A 265 0.18 -9.52 -1.66
CA GLN A 265 -0.97 -9.14 -2.49
C GLN A 265 -2.29 -9.29 -1.71
N ASP A 266 -3.12 -8.23 -1.79
CA ASP A 266 -4.51 -8.17 -1.31
C ASP A 266 -4.74 -8.31 0.21
N PHE A 267 -3.71 -8.51 1.03
CA PHE A 267 -3.81 -8.61 2.50
C PHE A 267 -4.97 -9.48 3.01
N PRO A 268 -5.16 -10.71 2.52
CA PRO A 268 -6.39 -11.47 2.78
C PRO A 268 -6.56 -11.86 4.25
N LYS A 269 -5.46 -12.17 4.95
CA LYS A 269 -5.50 -12.54 6.37
C LYS A 269 -5.87 -11.35 7.26
N ASP A 270 -5.31 -10.19 6.95
CA ASP A 270 -5.57 -8.95 7.67
C ASP A 270 -7.01 -8.49 7.45
N TRP A 271 -7.47 -8.54 6.20
CA TRP A 271 -8.86 -8.25 5.85
C TRP A 271 -9.85 -9.12 6.61
N ASP A 272 -9.67 -10.44 6.62
CA ASP A 272 -10.53 -11.36 7.33
C ASP A 272 -10.54 -11.11 8.85
N LEU A 273 -9.36 -10.87 9.42
CA LEU A 273 -9.22 -10.56 10.86
C LEU A 273 -9.95 -9.27 11.20
N TRP A 274 -9.62 -8.18 10.52
CA TRP A 274 -10.19 -6.86 10.81
C TRP A 274 -11.69 -6.83 10.55
N LYS A 275 -12.16 -7.42 9.44
CA LYS A 275 -13.60 -7.51 9.12
C LYS A 275 -14.36 -8.22 10.24
N ARG A 276 -13.88 -9.36 10.72
CA ARG A 276 -14.49 -10.08 11.86
C ARG A 276 -14.51 -9.23 13.12
N GLN A 277 -13.42 -8.53 13.42
CA GLN A 277 -13.34 -7.69 14.61
C GLN A 277 -14.35 -6.54 14.58
N VAL A 278 -14.44 -5.80 13.49
CA VAL A 278 -15.33 -4.63 13.40
C VAL A 278 -16.80 -5.03 13.25
N MET A 279 -17.10 -6.18 12.62
CA MET A 279 -18.48 -6.65 12.49
C MET A 279 -19.01 -7.30 13.77
N ALA A 280 -18.14 -7.83 14.65
CA ALA A 280 -18.55 -8.39 15.95
C ALA A 280 -18.80 -7.32 17.03
N LYS A 281 -18.34 -6.10 16.83
CA LYS A 281 -18.52 -4.99 17.79
C LYS A 281 -19.94 -4.37 17.75
N ARG A 282 -20.83 -4.86 16.88
CA ARG A 282 -22.16 -4.26 16.63
C ARG A 282 -23.26 -5.29 16.54
#